data_17c3d41866529c34cdca2badaaaf1b09
#
_entry.id   17c3d41866529c34cdca2badaaaf1b09
#
_cell.length_a   1.000
_cell.length_b   1.000
_cell.length_c   1.000
_cell.angle_alpha   90.00
_cell.angle_beta   90.00
_cell.angle_gamma   90.00
#
_symmetry.space_group_name_H-M   'P 1'
#
loop_
_entity.id
_entity.type
_entity.pdbx_description
1 polymer ?
#
loop_
_entity_poly.entity_id
_entity_poly.type
_entity_poly.pdbx_seq_one_letter_code
_entity_poly.pdbx_strand_id
1 'polypeptide(L)'
;MSWSCKRQWIWVWKMARNFAWTRRSYRVTFITRPTTPCYGMSYAWSLVWSATSEKQSQTEKYRELIEVTEEVVNSAQKVVEQTRKARGKDVLAELAIPELRKEIGHYCELGDRVIDQARRRVLEAEQVPNAEKIYSIFEPHTDLIKRGKVQTPLEFGHKVFLAESAQGLITQYVVLEGNPGDDQQVEPSLERHKETFGHAPELYGSDRGFFSEKNVKSCKQKGVKVVCIPQRGGQKTPTRAKYEKSPDFKKGQRFRAGIEGRISVLFRGRGMKRCLAEGRKRFELWVGAAVIANNLMRIAALLTKRSSRKRRKRRAA
;
A
#
# COMPACT_ATOMS: atom_id res chain seq x y z
N MET A 1 13.14 -32.08 -16.30
CA MET A 1 12.09 -32.49 -15.32
C MET A 1 10.89 -31.58 -15.51
N SER A 2 9.91 -32.05 -16.30
CA SER A 2 8.72 -31.25 -16.57
C SER A 2 7.87 -31.13 -15.28
N TRP A 3 7.75 -29.93 -14.76
CA TRP A 3 6.76 -29.64 -13.75
C TRP A 3 5.41 -29.53 -14.47
N SER A 4 4.66 -30.60 -14.46
CA SER A 4 3.27 -30.62 -14.91
C SER A 4 2.47 -29.66 -13.97
N CYS A 5 2.33 -28.42 -14.37
CA CYS A 5 1.53 -27.40 -13.68
C CYS A 5 0.05 -27.59 -14.01
N LYS A 6 -0.50 -28.77 -13.69
CA LYS A 6 -1.93 -29.09 -13.84
C LYS A 6 -2.70 -28.43 -12.71
N ARG A 7 -3.33 -27.32 -12.97
CA ARG A 7 -4.21 -26.45 -12.15
C ARG A 7 -3.49 -25.24 -11.54
N GLN A 8 -3.36 -24.21 -12.32
CA GLN A 8 -2.99 -22.89 -11.81
C GLN A 8 -4.25 -22.09 -11.50
N TRP A 9 -4.39 -21.78 -10.23
CA TRP A 9 -5.47 -20.97 -9.69
C TRP A 9 -4.88 -19.64 -9.32
N ILE A 10 -5.43 -18.53 -9.83
CA ILE A 10 -5.03 -17.19 -9.43
C ILE A 10 -6.05 -16.63 -8.47
N TRP A 11 -5.52 -16.06 -7.42
CA TRP A 11 -6.25 -15.29 -6.46
C TRP A 11 -5.82 -13.84 -6.54
N VAL A 12 -6.79 -12.98 -6.69
CA VAL A 12 -6.59 -11.54 -6.72
C VAL A 12 -7.10 -10.98 -5.41
N TRP A 13 -6.19 -10.38 -4.64
CA TRP A 13 -6.56 -9.75 -3.40
C TRP A 13 -5.98 -8.35 -3.28
N LYS A 14 -6.78 -7.48 -2.68
CA LYS A 14 -6.43 -6.11 -2.38
C LYS A 14 -5.82 -6.04 -0.99
N MET A 15 -4.58 -5.66 -0.92
CA MET A 15 -3.95 -5.27 0.30
C MET A 15 -4.02 -3.75 0.43
N ALA A 16 -5.13 -3.27 1.01
CA ALA A 16 -5.20 -1.94 1.57
C ALA A 16 -4.97 -2.08 3.08
N ARG A 17 -3.78 -2.40 3.50
CA ARG A 17 -3.39 -2.28 4.90
C ARG A 17 -2.20 -1.36 5.01
N ASN A 18 -2.42 -0.40 5.80
CA ASN A 18 -1.52 0.52 6.41
C ASN A 18 -0.11 0.00 6.57
N PHE A 19 0.76 0.44 5.71
CA PHE A 19 1.97 1.05 6.20
C PHE A 19 1.60 2.42 6.79
N ALA A 20 0.38 2.53 7.31
CA ALA A 20 -0.12 3.70 7.96
C ALA A 20 0.50 3.77 9.34
N TRP A 21 0.99 4.86 9.58
CA TRP A 21 1.11 5.48 10.87
C TRP A 21 -0.28 5.48 11.53
N THR A 22 -0.62 4.40 12.25
CA THR A 22 -1.81 4.42 13.10
C THR A 22 -1.56 5.36 14.27
N ARG A 23 -2.60 6.05 14.73
CA ARG A 23 -2.61 6.97 15.88
C ARG A 23 -1.85 6.48 17.13
N ARG A 24 -1.58 5.18 17.24
CA ARG A 24 -0.80 4.56 18.33
C ARG A 24 0.70 4.49 18.06
N SER A 25 1.18 4.72 16.84
CA SER A 25 2.61 4.74 16.51
C SER A 25 3.24 6.12 16.59
N TYR A 26 2.52 7.17 16.96
CA TYR A 26 3.06 8.49 17.29
C TYR A 26 3.69 8.59 18.69
N ARG A 27 4.09 7.50 19.30
CA ARG A 27 5.24 7.53 20.18
C ARG A 27 6.47 7.42 19.29
N VAL A 28 6.86 8.56 18.71
CA VAL A 28 8.20 8.75 18.21
C VAL A 28 9.11 8.67 19.43
N THR A 29 9.70 7.51 19.62
CA THR A 29 10.91 7.44 20.41
C THR A 29 11.95 8.09 19.51
N PHE A 30 12.20 9.38 19.76
CA PHE A 30 13.31 10.09 19.16
C PHE A 30 14.57 9.41 19.65
N ILE A 31 15.13 8.53 18.84
CA ILE A 31 16.55 8.24 18.94
C ILE A 31 17.22 9.52 18.47
N THR A 32 17.75 10.24 19.42
CA THR A 32 18.50 11.47 19.29
C THR A 32 19.52 11.38 18.15
N ARG A 33 19.23 12.09 17.08
CA ARG A 33 20.29 12.73 16.29
C ARG A 33 20.19 14.24 16.55
N PRO A 34 21.31 14.91 16.77
CA PRO A 34 21.31 16.27 17.28
C PRO A 34 20.89 17.27 16.21
N THR A 35 20.05 18.21 16.66
CA THR A 35 19.91 19.57 16.16
C THR A 35 19.73 19.77 14.65
N THR A 36 18.48 19.64 14.17
CA THR A 36 18.03 20.35 12.99
C THR A 36 16.61 20.91 13.21
N PRO A 37 16.27 22.05 12.58
CA PRO A 37 15.07 22.85 12.86
C PRO A 37 13.72 22.21 12.52
N CYS A 38 13.67 20.92 12.21
CA CYS A 38 12.44 20.20 11.82
C CYS A 38 11.40 20.01 12.95
N TYR A 39 11.70 20.43 14.17
CA TYR A 39 10.80 20.26 15.32
C TYR A 39 9.47 21.01 15.16
N GLY A 40 9.48 22.19 14.57
CA GLY A 40 8.26 23.00 14.38
C GLY A 40 7.26 22.39 13.39
N MET A 41 7.75 21.80 12.30
CA MET A 41 6.89 21.21 11.27
C MET A 41 6.18 19.92 11.73
N SER A 42 6.84 19.12 12.57
CA SER A 42 6.24 17.91 13.16
C SER A 42 5.11 18.24 14.14
N TYR A 43 5.22 19.30 14.93
CA TYR A 43 4.19 19.76 15.86
C TYR A 43 2.95 20.29 15.14
N ALA A 44 3.14 21.07 14.06
CA ALA A 44 2.03 21.56 13.26
C ALA A 44 1.13 20.44 12.73
N TRP A 45 1.72 19.30 12.31
CA TRP A 45 0.96 18.15 11.83
C TRP A 45 0.20 17.39 12.92
N SER A 46 0.75 17.25 14.12
CA SER A 46 0.07 16.54 15.21
C SER A 46 -1.17 17.29 15.71
N LEU A 47 -1.15 18.60 15.67
CA LEU A 47 -2.29 19.45 16.08
C LEU A 47 -3.40 19.47 15.03
N VAL A 48 -3.09 19.42 13.76
CA VAL A 48 -4.07 19.36 12.65
C VAL A 48 -5.01 18.15 12.78
N TRP A 49 -4.58 17.08 13.43
CA TRP A 49 -5.35 15.82 13.55
C TRP A 49 -6.09 15.64 14.87
N SER A 50 -5.82 16.44 15.90
CA SER A 50 -6.41 16.25 17.24
C SER A 50 -7.63 17.11 17.54
N ALA A 51 -8.03 18.03 16.66
CA ALA A 51 -9.08 19.00 16.92
C ALA A 51 -10.49 18.45 16.57
N THR A 52 -11.17 17.89 17.54
CA THR A 52 -12.63 17.71 17.58
C THR A 52 -13.22 18.77 18.51
N SER A 53 -13.32 20.01 18.09
CA SER A 53 -14.11 21.05 18.77
C SER A 53 -14.46 22.19 17.81
N GLU A 54 -15.53 22.90 18.12
CA GLU A 54 -16.25 23.95 17.39
C GLU A 54 -15.56 24.62 16.21
N LYS A 55 -16.25 24.69 15.05
CA LYS A 55 -15.71 25.13 13.75
C LYS A 55 -14.96 26.47 13.77
N GLN A 56 -15.39 27.47 14.54
CA GLN A 56 -14.73 28.76 14.62
C GLN A 56 -13.38 28.67 15.34
N SER A 57 -13.31 27.99 16.47
CA SER A 57 -12.08 27.72 17.20
C SER A 57 -11.07 26.89 16.38
N GLN A 58 -11.55 26.06 15.46
CA GLN A 58 -10.67 25.31 14.56
C GLN A 58 -10.00 26.19 13.51
N THR A 59 -10.74 27.12 12.90
CA THR A 59 -10.20 28.01 11.85
C THR A 59 -9.14 28.94 12.40
N GLU A 60 -9.31 29.46 13.61
CA GLU A 60 -8.29 30.29 14.28
C GLU A 60 -7.02 29.49 14.57
N LYS A 61 -7.14 28.30 15.11
CA LYS A 61 -5.99 27.40 15.34
C LYS A 61 -5.25 27.04 14.04
N TYR A 62 -5.96 26.88 12.95
CA TYR A 62 -5.33 26.67 11.65
C TYR A 62 -4.57 27.87 11.14
N ARG A 63 -5.09 29.10 11.35
CA ARG A 63 -4.34 30.34 11.01
C ARG A 63 -3.04 30.43 11.77
N GLU A 64 -3.10 30.26 13.08
CA GLU A 64 -1.91 30.27 13.95
C GLU A 64 -0.89 29.19 13.51
N LEU A 65 -1.35 27.98 13.19
CA LEU A 65 -0.48 26.92 12.70
C LEU A 65 0.15 27.24 11.34
N ILE A 66 -0.59 27.86 10.44
CA ILE A 66 -0.06 28.30 9.15
C ILE A 66 1.02 29.35 9.36
N GLU A 67 0.78 30.37 10.19
CA GLU A 67 1.73 31.43 10.51
C GLU A 67 3.02 30.87 11.09
N VAL A 68 2.93 30.00 12.12
CA VAL A 68 4.10 29.34 12.71
C VAL A 68 4.85 28.49 11.68
N THR A 69 4.12 27.78 10.82
CA THR A 69 4.76 26.93 9.79
C THR A 69 5.48 27.78 8.75
N GLU A 70 4.91 28.93 8.37
CA GLU A 70 5.55 29.91 7.47
C GLU A 70 6.83 30.49 8.06
N GLU A 71 6.81 30.84 9.34
CA GLU A 71 8.00 31.33 10.03
C GLU A 71 9.14 30.28 10.02
N VAL A 72 8.79 29.02 10.26
CA VAL A 72 9.76 27.91 10.21
C VAL A 72 10.31 27.70 8.80
N VAL A 73 9.45 27.68 7.78
CA VAL A 73 9.87 27.54 6.37
C VAL A 73 10.74 28.71 5.94
N ASN A 74 10.34 29.94 6.25
CA ASN A 74 11.13 31.13 5.95
C ASN A 74 12.50 31.14 6.64
N SER A 75 12.55 30.66 7.88
CA SER A 75 13.82 30.51 8.61
C SER A 75 14.72 29.46 7.98
N ALA A 76 14.16 28.35 7.57
CA ALA A 76 14.89 27.28 6.87
C ALA A 76 15.39 27.75 5.49
N GLN A 77 14.60 28.50 4.74
CA GLN A 77 15.01 29.09 3.46
C GLN A 77 16.17 30.08 3.64
N LYS A 78 16.17 30.91 4.70
CA LYS A 78 17.31 31.77 5.04
C LYS A 78 18.58 30.97 5.31
N VAL A 79 18.48 29.84 6.00
CA VAL A 79 19.62 28.93 6.23
C VAL A 79 20.12 28.34 4.90
N VAL A 80 19.24 27.92 4.01
CA VAL A 80 19.59 27.43 2.67
C VAL A 80 20.37 28.52 1.91
N GLU A 81 19.92 29.77 1.95
CA GLU A 81 20.58 30.87 1.26
C GLU A 81 21.95 31.20 1.86
N GLN A 82 22.03 31.25 3.20
CA GLN A 82 23.31 31.50 3.89
C GLN A 82 24.33 30.38 3.60
N THR A 83 23.90 29.12 3.49
CA THR A 83 24.78 27.98 3.19
C THR A 83 25.26 27.95 1.74
N ARG A 84 24.71 28.74 0.82
CA ARG A 84 25.22 28.87 -0.55
C ARG A 84 26.66 29.38 -0.60
N LYS A 85 27.04 30.26 0.33
CA LYS A 85 28.36 30.87 0.46
C LYS A 85 29.24 30.21 1.53
N ALA A 86 28.66 29.26 2.28
CA ALA A 86 29.40 28.61 3.35
C ALA A 86 30.42 27.61 2.80
N ARG A 87 31.62 27.62 3.37
CA ARG A 87 32.65 26.61 3.13
C ARG A 87 32.79 25.69 4.34
N GLY A 88 33.04 24.42 4.07
CA GLY A 88 33.27 23.45 5.13
C GLY A 88 34.60 23.72 5.85
N LYS A 89 34.67 23.45 7.15
CA LYS A 89 35.89 23.51 7.95
C LYS A 89 36.88 22.38 7.59
N ASP A 90 36.37 21.30 7.05
CA ASP A 90 37.10 20.13 6.60
C ASP A 90 36.43 19.50 5.36
N VAL A 91 37.07 18.50 4.76
CA VAL A 91 36.58 17.83 3.54
C VAL A 91 35.20 17.20 3.73
N LEU A 92 34.92 16.65 4.92
CA LEU A 92 33.62 16.03 5.21
C LEU A 92 32.51 17.09 5.30
N ALA A 93 32.78 18.21 5.94
CA ALA A 93 31.84 19.34 6.02
C ALA A 93 31.59 19.94 4.63
N GLU A 94 32.62 20.07 3.79
CA GLU A 94 32.50 20.57 2.42
C GLU A 94 31.58 19.68 1.56
N LEU A 95 31.68 18.35 1.72
CA LEU A 95 30.80 17.40 1.03
C LEU A 95 29.40 17.36 1.61
N ALA A 96 29.22 17.56 2.91
CA ALA A 96 27.93 17.47 3.58
C ALA A 96 27.04 18.71 3.35
N ILE A 97 27.61 19.91 3.22
CA ILE A 97 26.85 21.16 3.07
C ILE A 97 25.90 21.14 1.85
N PRO A 98 26.33 20.74 0.63
CA PRO A 98 25.43 20.68 -0.52
C PRO A 98 24.26 19.72 -0.33
N GLU A 99 24.49 18.55 0.27
CA GLU A 99 23.44 17.56 0.50
C GLU A 99 22.45 18.04 1.57
N LEU A 100 22.91 18.60 2.67
CA LEU A 100 22.06 19.20 3.70
C LEU A 100 21.22 20.34 3.13
N ARG A 101 21.82 21.20 2.33
CA ARG A 101 21.10 22.30 1.66
C ARG A 101 20.00 21.77 0.74
N LYS A 102 20.29 20.74 -0.05
CA LYS A 102 19.31 20.08 -0.92
C LYS A 102 18.16 19.47 -0.12
N GLU A 103 18.48 18.80 0.99
CA GLU A 103 17.50 18.19 1.88
C GLU A 103 16.60 19.24 2.54
N ILE A 104 17.18 20.31 3.09
CA ILE A 104 16.42 21.42 3.68
C ILE A 104 15.54 22.08 2.62
N GLY A 105 16.08 22.37 1.43
CA GLY A 105 15.34 22.95 0.31
C GLY A 105 14.13 22.10 -0.08
N HIS A 106 14.30 20.81 -0.15
CA HIS A 106 13.21 19.86 -0.42
C HIS A 106 12.10 19.95 0.63
N TYR A 107 12.44 20.00 1.93
CA TYR A 107 11.43 20.15 2.98
C TYR A 107 10.77 21.52 3.00
N CYS A 108 11.47 22.59 2.58
CA CYS A 108 10.85 23.89 2.37
C CYS A 108 9.78 23.85 1.28
N GLU A 109 10.08 23.27 0.12
CA GLU A 109 9.10 23.08 -0.97
C GLU A 109 7.86 22.29 -0.53
N LEU A 110 8.07 21.23 0.22
CA LEU A 110 6.97 20.43 0.78
C LEU A 110 6.17 21.23 1.82
N GLY A 111 6.84 22.04 2.63
CA GLY A 111 6.23 22.94 3.60
C GLY A 111 5.33 23.97 2.94
N ASP A 112 5.81 24.63 1.90
CA ASP A 112 5.04 25.61 1.13
C ASP A 112 3.78 24.98 0.51
N ARG A 113 3.88 23.78 -0.05
CA ARG A 113 2.73 23.03 -0.59
C ARG A 113 1.72 22.66 0.48
N VAL A 114 2.16 22.33 1.69
CA VAL A 114 1.27 22.02 2.81
C VAL A 114 0.57 23.25 3.32
N ILE A 115 1.27 24.39 3.39
CA ILE A 115 0.69 25.69 3.74
C ILE A 115 -0.40 26.07 2.73
N ASP A 116 -0.10 26.00 1.43
CA ASP A 116 -1.08 26.25 0.37
C ASP A 116 -2.31 25.35 0.49
N GLN A 117 -2.10 24.04 0.64
CA GLN A 117 -3.17 23.07 0.84
C GLN A 117 -4.04 23.40 2.06
N ALA A 118 -3.43 23.83 3.16
CA ALA A 118 -4.13 24.17 4.39
C ALA A 118 -4.96 25.47 4.23
N ARG A 119 -4.42 26.49 3.59
CA ARG A 119 -5.13 27.74 3.27
C ARG A 119 -6.35 27.48 2.40
N ARG A 120 -6.15 26.88 1.24
CA ARG A 120 -7.23 26.54 0.29
C ARG A 120 -8.33 25.72 0.97
N ARG A 121 -7.94 24.70 1.74
CA ARG A 121 -8.91 23.79 2.35
C ARG A 121 -9.66 24.39 3.53
N VAL A 122 -8.98 25.13 4.42
CA VAL A 122 -9.53 25.55 5.70
C VAL A 122 -9.99 27.01 5.69
N LEU A 123 -9.21 27.91 5.08
CA LEU A 123 -9.54 29.33 5.06
C LEU A 123 -10.46 29.69 3.89
N GLU A 124 -10.25 29.07 2.73
CA GLU A 124 -11.00 29.36 1.51
C GLU A 124 -12.14 28.36 1.25
N ALA A 125 -12.25 27.33 2.10
CA ALA A 125 -13.24 26.23 2.00
C ALA A 125 -13.21 25.49 0.64
N GLU A 126 -12.10 25.54 -0.07
CA GLU A 126 -11.91 24.89 -1.36
C GLU A 126 -11.85 23.35 -1.20
N GLN A 127 -12.40 22.62 -2.16
CA GLN A 127 -12.24 21.17 -2.24
C GLN A 127 -10.96 20.81 -2.97
N VAL A 128 -9.81 20.87 -2.28
CA VAL A 128 -8.53 20.47 -2.86
C VAL A 128 -8.59 19.00 -3.32
N PRO A 129 -8.23 18.69 -4.58
CA PRO A 129 -8.22 17.31 -5.08
C PRO A 129 -7.25 16.42 -4.30
N ASN A 130 -7.60 15.14 -4.12
CA ASN A 130 -6.73 14.21 -3.38
C ASN A 130 -5.35 14.00 -4.03
N ALA A 131 -5.25 14.15 -5.35
CA ALA A 131 -3.99 14.02 -6.08
C ALA A 131 -2.98 15.16 -5.78
N GLU A 132 -3.49 16.34 -5.39
CA GLU A 132 -2.66 17.50 -5.04
C GLU A 132 -2.21 17.48 -3.58
N LYS A 133 -2.90 16.69 -2.73
CA LYS A 133 -2.66 16.70 -1.29
C LYS A 133 -1.40 15.94 -0.90
N ILE A 134 -0.63 16.53 -0.01
CA ILE A 134 0.44 15.88 0.72
C ILE A 134 -0.11 15.38 2.05
N TYR A 135 -0.04 14.07 2.28
CA TYR A 135 -0.49 13.41 3.52
C TYR A 135 0.65 13.12 4.50
N SER A 136 1.88 13.16 4.02
CA SER A 136 3.09 13.00 4.84
C SER A 136 4.22 13.79 4.21
N ILE A 137 4.86 14.66 5.00
CA ILE A 137 6.00 15.44 4.54
C ILE A 137 7.26 14.58 4.38
N PHE A 138 7.36 13.49 5.15
CA PHE A 138 8.49 12.55 5.06
C PHE A 138 8.32 11.51 3.95
N GLU A 139 7.06 11.22 3.58
CA GLU A 139 6.68 10.28 2.53
C GLU A 139 5.62 10.91 1.63
N PRO A 140 6.01 11.88 0.76
CA PRO A 140 5.05 12.67 -0.02
C PRO A 140 4.20 11.83 -0.98
N HIS A 141 4.68 10.63 -1.34
CA HIS A 141 3.98 9.66 -2.18
C HIS A 141 2.87 8.88 -1.46
N THR A 142 2.61 9.18 -0.17
CA THR A 142 1.58 8.49 0.61
C THR A 142 0.19 8.79 0.06
N ASP A 143 -0.58 7.74 -0.23
CA ASP A 143 -1.96 7.83 -0.71
C ASP A 143 -2.98 7.82 0.43
N LEU A 144 -4.14 8.46 0.19
CA LEU A 144 -5.31 8.36 1.04
C LEU A 144 -6.20 7.19 0.58
N ILE A 145 -6.40 6.21 1.46
CA ILE A 145 -7.20 5.02 1.19
C ILE A 145 -8.53 5.11 1.94
N LYS A 146 -9.65 5.25 1.20
CA LYS A 146 -11.00 5.22 1.77
C LYS A 146 -11.46 3.76 1.94
N ARG A 147 -11.78 3.35 3.16
CA ARG A 147 -12.17 1.96 3.45
C ARG A 147 -13.66 1.72 3.63
N GLY A 148 -14.44 2.76 3.89
CA GLY A 148 -15.89 2.62 4.18
C GLY A 148 -16.20 1.87 5.48
N LYS A 149 -15.22 1.73 6.41
CA LYS A 149 -15.45 1.17 7.75
C LYS A 149 -15.75 2.28 8.74
N VAL A 150 -16.72 2.06 9.62
CA VAL A 150 -17.17 3.06 10.61
C VAL A 150 -16.04 3.47 11.57
N GLN A 151 -15.23 2.52 12.04
CA GLN A 151 -14.19 2.79 13.04
C GLN A 151 -12.90 3.42 12.45
N THR A 152 -12.55 3.10 11.20
CA THR A 152 -11.36 3.61 10.51
C THR A 152 -11.70 3.89 9.05
N PRO A 153 -12.39 5.01 8.77
CA PRO A 153 -12.86 5.32 7.42
C PRO A 153 -11.73 5.66 6.45
N LEU A 154 -10.63 6.18 6.99
CA LEU A 154 -9.46 6.63 6.22
C LEU A 154 -8.21 5.91 6.69
N GLU A 155 -7.38 5.50 5.75
CA GLU A 155 -6.07 4.94 5.98
C GLU A 155 -5.06 5.61 5.04
N PHE A 156 -3.81 5.73 5.48
CA PHE A 156 -2.73 6.34 4.70
C PHE A 156 -1.71 5.27 4.34
N GLY A 157 -1.17 5.31 3.12
CA GLY A 157 -0.20 4.35 2.63
C GLY A 157 -0.48 3.94 1.18
N HIS A 158 0.02 2.78 0.75
CA HIS A 158 -0.18 2.27 -0.60
C HIS A 158 -1.03 1.00 -0.62
N LYS A 159 -1.85 0.89 -1.64
CA LYS A 159 -2.50 -0.38 -1.97
C LYS A 159 -1.48 -1.30 -2.65
N VAL A 160 -1.40 -2.53 -2.16
CA VAL A 160 -0.61 -3.59 -2.81
C VAL A 160 -1.56 -4.65 -3.35
N PHE A 161 -1.50 -4.85 -4.66
CA PHE A 161 -2.17 -5.95 -5.31
C PHE A 161 -1.33 -7.21 -5.17
N LEU A 162 -1.95 -8.33 -4.81
CA LEU A 162 -1.31 -9.64 -4.71
C LEU A 162 -2.14 -10.70 -5.42
N ALA A 163 -1.49 -11.60 -6.18
CA ALA A 163 -2.09 -12.81 -6.68
C ALA A 163 -1.37 -14.04 -6.14
N GLU A 164 -2.12 -15.05 -5.76
CA GLU A 164 -1.61 -16.29 -5.15
C GLU A 164 -2.04 -17.52 -5.96
N SER A 165 -1.14 -18.47 -6.13
CA SER A 165 -1.43 -19.76 -6.76
C SER A 165 -2.10 -20.75 -5.79
N ALA A 166 -2.66 -21.85 -6.31
CA ALA A 166 -3.25 -22.93 -5.51
C ALA A 166 -2.27 -23.55 -4.51
N GLN A 167 -0.98 -23.47 -4.76
CA GLN A 167 0.08 -23.95 -3.87
C GLN A 167 0.44 -22.96 -2.78
N GLY A 168 -0.14 -21.75 -2.78
CA GLY A 168 0.15 -20.71 -1.79
C GLY A 168 1.42 -19.93 -2.10
N LEU A 169 1.83 -19.89 -3.36
CA LEU A 169 2.91 -19.02 -3.86
C LEU A 169 2.32 -17.72 -4.36
N ILE A 170 2.89 -16.60 -4.00
CA ILE A 170 2.53 -15.30 -4.54
C ILE A 170 3.16 -15.20 -5.92
N THR A 171 2.32 -15.13 -6.94
CA THR A 171 2.72 -15.10 -8.35
C THR A 171 2.83 -13.70 -8.94
N GLN A 172 2.13 -12.75 -8.32
CA GLN A 172 2.19 -11.33 -8.71
C GLN A 172 2.10 -10.45 -7.48
N TYR A 173 2.83 -9.34 -7.50
CA TYR A 173 2.62 -8.22 -6.60
C TYR A 173 2.78 -6.92 -7.37
N VAL A 174 1.97 -5.92 -7.05
CA VAL A 174 2.04 -4.58 -7.64
C VAL A 174 1.71 -3.56 -6.55
N VAL A 175 2.56 -2.59 -6.35
CA VAL A 175 2.25 -1.43 -5.53
C VAL A 175 1.50 -0.44 -6.41
N LEU A 176 0.22 -0.24 -6.13
CA LEU A 176 -0.64 0.61 -6.94
C LEU A 176 -0.35 2.08 -6.69
N GLU A 177 -0.55 2.90 -7.70
CA GLU A 177 -0.50 4.36 -7.59
C GLU A 177 -1.89 4.90 -7.28
N GLY A 178 -1.96 5.81 -6.32
CA GLY A 178 -3.20 6.37 -5.85
C GLY A 178 -4.10 5.32 -5.19
N ASN A 179 -5.41 5.50 -5.32
CA ASN A 179 -6.41 4.59 -4.78
C ASN A 179 -7.35 4.04 -5.88
N PRO A 180 -6.84 3.31 -6.89
CA PRO A 180 -7.68 2.80 -7.97
C PRO A 180 -8.71 1.81 -7.44
N GLY A 181 -9.81 1.64 -8.19
CA GLY A 181 -10.82 0.62 -7.92
C GLY A 181 -10.23 -0.78 -8.02
N ASP A 182 -10.76 -1.70 -7.23
CA ASP A 182 -10.29 -3.09 -7.24
C ASP A 182 -10.65 -3.78 -8.55
N ASP A 183 -11.77 -3.41 -9.12
CA ASP A 183 -12.28 -3.89 -10.40
C ASP A 183 -11.34 -3.57 -11.57
N GLN A 184 -10.58 -2.47 -11.50
CA GLN A 184 -9.59 -2.10 -12.50
C GLN A 184 -8.37 -3.04 -12.54
N GLN A 185 -8.16 -3.85 -11.51
CA GLN A 185 -7.01 -4.75 -11.42
C GLN A 185 -7.22 -6.14 -12.05
N VAL A 186 -8.45 -6.48 -12.45
CA VAL A 186 -8.77 -7.81 -13.00
C VAL A 186 -8.07 -8.04 -14.32
N GLU A 187 -8.23 -7.15 -15.28
CA GLU A 187 -7.67 -7.29 -16.62
C GLU A 187 -6.15 -7.26 -16.63
N PRO A 188 -5.47 -6.27 -15.99
CA PRO A 188 -4.01 -6.26 -15.91
C PRO A 188 -3.43 -7.50 -15.22
N SER A 189 -4.14 -8.06 -14.24
CA SER A 189 -3.67 -9.27 -13.55
C SER A 189 -3.73 -10.52 -14.42
N LEU A 190 -4.74 -10.63 -15.28
CA LEU A 190 -4.85 -11.72 -16.24
C LEU A 190 -3.78 -11.64 -17.32
N GLU A 191 -3.45 -10.44 -17.77
CA GLU A 191 -2.38 -10.21 -18.74
C GLU A 191 -1.02 -10.61 -18.17
N ARG A 192 -0.66 -10.09 -17.01
CA ARG A 192 0.58 -10.49 -16.31
C ARG A 192 0.65 -12.00 -16.04
N HIS A 193 -0.51 -12.61 -15.76
CA HIS A 193 -0.53 -14.08 -15.62
C HIS A 193 -0.19 -14.79 -16.92
N LYS A 194 -0.81 -14.36 -18.02
CA LYS A 194 -0.58 -14.92 -19.34
C LYS A 194 0.87 -14.72 -19.79
N GLU A 195 1.44 -13.55 -19.54
CA GLU A 195 2.85 -13.25 -19.80
C GLU A 195 3.80 -14.19 -19.02
N THR A 196 3.49 -14.40 -17.73
CA THR A 196 4.33 -15.23 -16.86
C THR A 196 4.23 -16.72 -17.15
N PHE A 197 3.03 -17.23 -17.46
CA PHE A 197 2.74 -18.66 -17.54
C PHE A 197 2.35 -19.15 -18.92
N GLY A 198 2.17 -18.28 -19.90
CA GLY A 198 1.80 -18.61 -21.28
C GLY A 198 0.32 -18.97 -21.49
N HIS A 199 -0.49 -18.99 -20.44
CA HIS A 199 -1.91 -19.36 -20.51
C HIS A 199 -2.75 -18.64 -19.45
N ALA A 200 -4.07 -18.64 -19.64
CA ALA A 200 -4.99 -18.13 -18.63
C ALA A 200 -5.11 -19.08 -17.43
N PRO A 201 -5.45 -18.57 -16.24
CA PRO A 201 -5.71 -19.43 -15.08
C PRO A 201 -6.99 -20.26 -15.27
N GLU A 202 -7.01 -21.48 -14.77
CA GLU A 202 -8.24 -22.30 -14.81
C GLU A 202 -9.35 -21.68 -13.94
N LEU A 203 -8.98 -21.10 -12.79
CA LEU A 203 -9.89 -20.43 -11.89
C LEU A 203 -9.35 -19.06 -11.52
N TYR A 204 -10.21 -18.05 -11.62
CA TYR A 204 -9.96 -16.70 -11.11
C TYR A 204 -10.93 -16.41 -9.97
N GLY A 205 -10.40 -16.16 -8.80
CA GLY A 205 -11.19 -15.85 -7.63
C GLY A 205 -10.76 -14.56 -6.95
N SER A 206 -11.71 -13.74 -6.57
CA SER A 206 -11.46 -12.47 -5.92
C SER A 206 -12.60 -12.04 -5.00
N ASP A 207 -12.42 -10.92 -4.34
CA ASP A 207 -13.43 -10.30 -3.49
C ASP A 207 -14.51 -9.58 -4.31
N ARG A 208 -15.61 -9.21 -3.64
CA ARG A 208 -16.72 -8.44 -4.23
C ARG A 208 -16.29 -7.10 -4.82
N GLY A 209 -15.21 -6.50 -4.30
CA GLY A 209 -14.65 -5.25 -4.81
C GLY A 209 -14.18 -5.33 -6.27
N PHE A 210 -13.88 -6.52 -6.74
CA PHE A 210 -13.42 -6.77 -8.12
C PHE A 210 -14.57 -7.02 -9.10
N PHE A 211 -15.81 -7.05 -8.62
CA PHE A 211 -16.93 -7.37 -9.48
C PHE A 211 -17.32 -6.23 -10.41
N SER A 212 -17.34 -6.52 -11.69
CA SER A 212 -18.12 -5.86 -12.71
C SER A 212 -18.54 -6.91 -13.74
N GLU A 213 -19.65 -6.68 -14.44
CA GLU A 213 -20.06 -7.60 -15.52
C GLU A 213 -19.01 -7.65 -16.63
N LYS A 214 -18.38 -6.50 -16.92
CA LYS A 214 -17.26 -6.40 -17.85
C LYS A 214 -16.11 -7.34 -17.44
N ASN A 215 -15.73 -7.34 -16.18
CA ASN A 215 -14.65 -8.20 -15.66
C ASN A 215 -14.98 -9.69 -15.76
N VAL A 216 -16.22 -10.07 -15.45
CA VAL A 216 -16.65 -11.47 -15.60
C VAL A 216 -16.61 -11.92 -17.05
N LYS A 217 -17.04 -11.04 -17.99
CA LYS A 217 -16.97 -11.30 -19.42
C LYS A 217 -15.51 -11.39 -19.89
N SER A 218 -14.68 -10.43 -19.53
CA SER A 218 -13.26 -10.40 -19.88
C SER A 218 -12.51 -11.64 -19.39
N CYS A 219 -12.75 -12.10 -18.15
CA CYS A 219 -12.18 -13.34 -17.64
C CYS A 219 -12.52 -14.55 -18.55
N LYS A 220 -13.79 -14.67 -18.92
CA LYS A 220 -14.25 -15.79 -19.79
C LYS A 220 -13.64 -15.71 -21.18
N GLN A 221 -13.61 -14.52 -21.78
CA GLN A 221 -13.03 -14.27 -23.11
C GLN A 221 -11.52 -14.58 -23.14
N LYS A 222 -10.82 -14.29 -22.06
CA LYS A 222 -9.38 -14.61 -21.92
C LYS A 222 -9.11 -16.09 -21.57
N GLY A 223 -10.14 -16.93 -21.49
CA GLY A 223 -10.01 -18.39 -21.33
C GLY A 223 -10.08 -18.90 -19.89
N VAL A 224 -10.50 -18.09 -18.93
CA VAL A 224 -10.72 -18.53 -17.55
C VAL A 224 -11.95 -19.44 -17.47
N LYS A 225 -11.78 -20.69 -17.03
CA LYS A 225 -12.88 -21.67 -16.96
C LYS A 225 -13.87 -21.36 -15.84
N VAL A 226 -13.37 -20.99 -14.66
CA VAL A 226 -14.20 -20.74 -13.47
C VAL A 226 -13.91 -19.35 -12.91
N VAL A 227 -14.90 -18.46 -12.96
CA VAL A 227 -14.77 -17.06 -12.51
C VAL A 227 -15.51 -16.89 -11.18
N CYS A 228 -14.78 -16.87 -10.07
CA CYS A 228 -15.29 -16.80 -8.71
C CYS A 228 -15.23 -15.36 -8.14
N ILE A 229 -15.85 -14.40 -8.80
CA ILE A 229 -16.01 -13.02 -8.34
C ILE A 229 -17.45 -12.84 -7.87
N PRO A 230 -17.75 -12.69 -6.56
CA PRO A 230 -19.12 -12.53 -6.07
C PRO A 230 -19.74 -11.22 -6.54
N GLN A 231 -21.01 -11.24 -6.95
CA GLN A 231 -21.70 -10.03 -7.36
C GLN A 231 -21.79 -9.02 -6.21
N ARG A 232 -21.51 -7.75 -6.55
CA ARG A 232 -21.59 -6.62 -5.65
C ARG A 232 -22.88 -5.84 -5.91
N GLY A 233 -23.74 -5.74 -4.89
CA GLY A 233 -24.99 -4.96 -4.97
C GLY A 233 -26.03 -5.53 -5.94
N GLY A 234 -27.20 -4.89 -6.01
CA GLY A 234 -28.29 -5.23 -6.89
C GLY A 234 -28.95 -6.60 -6.63
N GLN A 235 -30.10 -6.83 -7.28
CA GLN A 235 -30.71 -8.16 -7.31
C GLN A 235 -29.94 -9.08 -8.26
N LYS A 236 -29.63 -10.27 -7.77
CA LYS A 236 -28.99 -11.30 -8.62
C LYS A 236 -30.02 -11.92 -9.53
N THR A 237 -29.69 -12.06 -10.81
CA THR A 237 -30.50 -12.88 -11.72
C THR A 237 -30.55 -14.32 -11.21
N PRO A 238 -31.63 -15.07 -11.48
CA PRO A 238 -31.76 -16.49 -11.06
C PRO A 238 -30.55 -17.33 -11.54
N THR A 239 -30.09 -17.09 -12.75
CA THR A 239 -28.91 -17.76 -13.35
C THR A 239 -27.65 -17.43 -12.54
N ARG A 240 -27.42 -16.18 -12.16
CA ARG A 240 -26.29 -15.77 -11.36
C ARG A 240 -26.33 -16.34 -9.97
N ALA A 241 -27.50 -16.34 -9.32
CA ALA A 241 -27.71 -16.93 -8.02
C ALA A 241 -27.41 -18.44 -8.02
N LYS A 242 -27.87 -19.17 -9.07
CA LYS A 242 -27.57 -20.58 -9.25
C LYS A 242 -26.07 -20.82 -9.44
N TYR A 243 -25.40 -20.00 -10.26
CA TYR A 243 -23.96 -20.10 -10.48
C TYR A 243 -23.15 -19.89 -9.19
N GLU A 244 -23.47 -18.88 -8.38
CA GLU A 244 -22.77 -18.62 -7.13
C GLU A 244 -23.00 -19.70 -6.06
N LYS A 245 -24.07 -20.49 -6.18
CA LYS A 245 -24.35 -21.67 -5.34
C LYS A 245 -23.64 -22.93 -5.81
N SER A 246 -23.04 -22.93 -7.02
CA SER A 246 -22.38 -24.10 -7.60
C SER A 246 -21.18 -24.59 -6.75
N PRO A 247 -20.86 -25.89 -6.78
CA PRO A 247 -19.72 -26.44 -6.05
C PRO A 247 -18.39 -25.79 -6.42
N ASP A 248 -18.18 -25.50 -7.70
CA ASP A 248 -16.94 -24.89 -8.19
C ASP A 248 -16.78 -23.46 -7.70
N PHE A 249 -17.85 -22.67 -7.73
CA PHE A 249 -17.83 -21.33 -7.19
C PHE A 249 -17.57 -21.32 -5.68
N LYS A 250 -18.26 -22.17 -4.92
CA LYS A 250 -18.04 -22.33 -3.48
C LYS A 250 -16.63 -22.81 -3.15
N LYS A 251 -16.09 -23.74 -3.95
CA LYS A 251 -14.71 -24.19 -3.81
C LYS A 251 -13.74 -23.05 -4.05
N GLY A 252 -14.00 -22.24 -5.09
CA GLY A 252 -13.24 -21.06 -5.37
C GLY A 252 -13.28 -20.04 -4.22
N GLN A 253 -14.43 -19.75 -3.65
CA GLN A 253 -14.56 -18.81 -2.53
C GLN A 253 -13.91 -19.32 -1.23
N ARG A 254 -13.98 -20.63 -0.95
CA ARG A 254 -13.26 -21.23 0.19
C ARG A 254 -11.74 -21.11 0.05
N PHE A 255 -11.24 -21.34 -1.15
CA PHE A 255 -9.81 -21.13 -1.40
C PHE A 255 -9.44 -19.64 -1.21
N ARG A 256 -10.25 -18.68 -1.72
CA ARG A 256 -10.05 -17.25 -1.51
C ARG A 256 -9.96 -16.90 -0.01
N ALA A 257 -10.79 -17.50 0.84
CA ALA A 257 -10.75 -17.24 2.27
C ALA A 257 -9.39 -17.56 2.92
N GLY A 258 -8.62 -18.50 2.36
CA GLY A 258 -7.28 -18.85 2.81
C GLY A 258 -6.22 -17.73 2.64
N ILE A 259 -6.48 -16.78 1.74
CA ILE A 259 -5.52 -15.70 1.48
C ILE A 259 -5.39 -14.72 2.66
N GLU A 260 -6.42 -14.57 3.48
CA GLU A 260 -6.37 -13.73 4.68
C GLU A 260 -5.29 -14.22 5.65
N GLY A 261 -5.16 -15.54 5.78
CA GLY A 261 -4.06 -16.16 6.52
C GLY A 261 -2.70 -15.85 5.91
N ARG A 262 -2.59 -15.84 4.57
CA ARG A 262 -1.34 -15.50 3.88
C ARG A 262 -0.91 -14.06 4.15
N ILE A 263 -1.84 -13.13 4.08
CA ILE A 263 -1.59 -11.73 4.38
C ILE A 263 -1.15 -11.55 5.83
N SER A 264 -1.80 -12.24 6.76
CA SER A 264 -1.35 -12.26 8.15
C SER A 264 0.09 -12.72 8.29
N VAL A 265 0.51 -13.74 7.53
CA VAL A 265 1.91 -14.21 7.49
C VAL A 265 2.85 -13.14 6.93
N LEU A 266 2.49 -12.48 5.82
CA LEU A 266 3.28 -11.39 5.25
C LEU A 266 3.47 -10.26 6.27
N PHE A 267 2.39 -9.86 6.96
CA PHE A 267 2.43 -8.79 7.96
C PHE A 267 3.23 -9.15 9.19
N ARG A 268 2.95 -10.30 9.80
CA ARG A 268 3.53 -10.68 11.10
C ARG A 268 4.90 -11.34 10.98
N GLY A 269 5.08 -12.13 9.93
CA GLY A 269 6.26 -12.99 9.78
C GLY A 269 7.24 -12.57 8.68
N ARG A 270 6.90 -11.57 7.84
CA ARG A 270 7.74 -11.14 6.69
C ARG A 270 7.96 -9.62 6.65
N GLY A 271 7.77 -8.96 7.78
CA GLY A 271 8.11 -7.55 7.92
C GLY A 271 7.16 -6.55 7.24
N MET A 272 6.05 -7.00 6.64
CA MET A 272 5.14 -6.07 5.94
C MET A 272 4.22 -5.26 6.86
N LYS A 273 4.32 -5.42 8.18
CA LYS A 273 3.54 -4.62 9.13
C LYS A 273 3.99 -3.15 9.16
N ARG A 274 5.29 -2.92 8.97
CA ARG A 274 5.90 -1.58 8.95
C ARG A 274 7.03 -1.57 7.95
N CYS A 275 6.99 -0.66 6.99
CA CYS A 275 8.12 -0.39 6.13
C CYS A 275 9.15 0.46 6.88
N LEU A 276 10.41 0.06 6.83
CA LEU A 276 11.54 0.80 7.41
C LEU A 276 12.36 1.51 6.33
N ALA A 277 11.98 1.34 5.06
CA ALA A 277 12.62 1.98 3.93
C ALA A 277 11.87 3.25 3.54
N GLU A 278 12.60 4.30 3.19
CA GLU A 278 12.07 5.59 2.78
C GLU A 278 11.95 5.68 1.25
N GLY A 279 10.88 6.32 0.79
CA GLY A 279 10.61 6.58 -0.62
C GLY A 279 9.99 5.39 -1.38
N ARG A 280 9.21 5.72 -2.41
CA ARG A 280 8.39 4.79 -3.20
C ARG A 280 9.17 3.58 -3.72
N LYS A 281 10.33 3.81 -4.33
CA LYS A 281 11.14 2.71 -4.91
C LYS A 281 11.61 1.71 -3.87
N ARG A 282 12.06 2.19 -2.71
CA ARG A 282 12.50 1.32 -1.62
C ARG A 282 11.32 0.59 -0.96
N PHE A 283 10.14 1.23 -0.91
CA PHE A 283 8.91 0.59 -0.48
C PHE A 283 8.54 -0.60 -1.39
N GLU A 284 8.63 -0.45 -2.71
CA GLU A 284 8.38 -1.54 -3.67
C GLU A 284 9.37 -2.70 -3.49
N LEU A 285 10.65 -2.39 -3.29
CA LEU A 285 11.68 -3.40 -2.99
C LEU A 285 11.39 -4.11 -1.67
N TRP A 286 10.92 -3.39 -0.65
CA TRP A 286 10.53 -3.97 0.65
C TRP A 286 9.39 -4.97 0.51
N VAL A 287 8.36 -4.62 -0.24
CA VAL A 287 7.24 -5.52 -0.58
C VAL A 287 7.75 -6.74 -1.34
N GLY A 288 8.60 -6.55 -2.35
CA GLY A 288 9.21 -7.62 -3.13
C GLY A 288 10.03 -8.59 -2.27
N ALA A 289 10.86 -8.07 -1.37
CA ALA A 289 11.64 -8.89 -0.45
C ALA A 289 10.75 -9.75 0.47
N ALA A 290 9.65 -9.19 0.99
CA ALA A 290 8.69 -9.93 1.80
C ALA A 290 7.99 -11.05 0.99
N VAL A 291 7.66 -10.79 -0.27
CA VAL A 291 7.08 -11.77 -1.19
C VAL A 291 8.06 -12.90 -1.47
N ILE A 292 9.33 -12.58 -1.78
CA ILE A 292 10.39 -13.57 -2.02
C ILE A 292 10.57 -14.44 -0.77
N ALA A 293 10.71 -13.84 0.40
CA ALA A 293 10.86 -14.56 1.67
C ALA A 293 9.67 -15.50 1.93
N ASN A 294 8.44 -15.05 1.68
CA ASN A 294 7.25 -15.89 1.79
C ASN A 294 7.30 -17.08 0.83
N ASN A 295 7.66 -16.84 -0.43
CA ASN A 295 7.70 -17.86 -1.45
C ASN A 295 8.80 -18.90 -1.17
N LEU A 296 9.98 -18.50 -0.75
CA LEU A 296 11.07 -19.41 -0.35
C LEU A 296 10.63 -20.34 0.79
N MET A 297 10.03 -19.81 1.85
CA MET A 297 9.51 -20.60 2.95
C MET A 297 8.39 -21.53 2.51
N ARG A 298 7.56 -21.10 1.58
CA ARG A 298 6.48 -21.95 1.03
C ARG A 298 7.03 -23.08 0.18
N ILE A 299 8.02 -22.82 -0.66
CA ILE A 299 8.72 -23.84 -1.47
C ILE A 299 9.36 -24.88 -0.55
N ALA A 300 10.09 -24.44 0.48
CA ALA A 300 10.70 -25.35 1.46
C ALA A 300 9.64 -26.27 2.11
N ALA A 301 8.52 -25.71 2.57
CA ALA A 301 7.42 -26.49 3.13
C ALA A 301 6.80 -27.50 2.14
N LEU A 302 6.67 -27.13 0.88
CA LEU A 302 6.16 -28.03 -0.17
C LEU A 302 7.13 -29.18 -0.45
N LEU A 303 8.44 -28.91 -0.50
CA LEU A 303 9.47 -29.93 -0.71
C LEU A 303 9.55 -30.90 0.46
N THR A 304 9.51 -30.41 1.70
CA THR A 304 9.49 -31.24 2.90
C THR A 304 8.27 -32.17 2.92
N LYS A 305 7.09 -31.63 2.60
CA LYS A 305 5.85 -32.42 2.53
C LYS A 305 5.93 -33.50 1.45
N ARG A 306 6.55 -33.20 0.32
CA ARG A 306 6.76 -34.19 -0.78
C ARG A 306 7.71 -35.31 -0.34
N SER A 307 8.80 -34.97 0.33
CA SER A 307 9.77 -35.96 0.85
C SER A 307 9.16 -36.88 1.90
N SER A 308 8.41 -36.32 2.84
CA SER A 308 7.70 -37.07 3.87
C SER A 308 6.67 -38.05 3.29
N ARG A 309 5.92 -37.64 2.23
CA ARG A 309 4.98 -38.52 1.52
C ARG A 309 5.69 -39.66 0.79
N LYS A 310 6.84 -39.40 0.15
CA LYS A 310 7.63 -40.47 -0.50
C LYS A 310 8.16 -41.47 0.53
N ARG A 311 8.63 -41.00 1.68
CA ARG A 311 9.14 -41.86 2.76
C ARG A 311 8.05 -42.74 3.36
N ARG A 312 6.82 -42.20 3.56
CA ARG A 312 5.68 -42.98 4.05
C ARG A 312 5.26 -44.06 3.03
N LYS A 313 5.22 -43.75 1.72
CA LYS A 313 4.91 -44.76 0.68
C LYS A 313 5.94 -45.89 0.62
N ARG A 314 7.25 -45.56 0.78
CA ARG A 314 8.32 -46.58 0.80
C ARG A 314 8.31 -47.45 2.05
N ARG A 315 7.71 -47.03 3.14
CA ARG A 315 7.57 -47.82 4.38
C ARG A 315 6.30 -48.66 4.40
N ALA A 316 5.35 -48.36 3.53
CA ALA A 316 4.07 -49.08 3.40
C ALA A 316 4.04 -50.07 2.22
N ALA A 317 5.08 -50.08 1.39
CA ALA A 317 5.37 -51.09 0.36
C ALA A 317 6.48 -52.04 0.85
#